data_a7391581468ac502e7a43cac5c638c50
#
_entry.id   a7391581468ac502e7a43cac5c638c50
#
_cell.length_a   1.000
_cell.length_b   1.000
_cell.length_c   1.000
_cell.angle_alpha   90.00
_cell.angle_beta   90.00
_cell.angle_gamma   90.00
#
_symmetry.space_group_name_H-M   'P 1'
#
loop_
_entity.id
_entity.type
_entity.pdbx_description
1 polymer ?
#
loop_
_entity_poly.entity_id
_entity_poly.type
_entity_poly.pdbx_seq_one_letter_code
_entity_poly.pdbx_strand_id
1 'polypeptide(L)'
;LVQEKGSPSLKKIAIIGASYLQNPLILKAKELGFETHVFAWQCGDVGERTADYFYPISIVEKDLILAKCKEIGIDGVCSIGSDLANIVVSYVATSMGLVSNTIEATRLSTDKHAMREAFERNGDPSPKSRVVDKEFTLSDSDLRFPIIVKPADRSGSRGITKLDTV
;
A
#
# COMPACT_ATOMS: atom_id res chain seq x y z
N LEU A 1 -38.91 -22.15 -24.12
CA LEU A 1 -37.70 -21.32 -24.25
C LEU A 1 -37.00 -21.28 -22.89
N VAL A 2 -35.99 -22.17 -22.72
CA VAL A 2 -35.13 -22.19 -21.56
C VAL A 2 -34.15 -21.02 -21.75
N GLN A 3 -34.25 -19.99 -20.91
CA GLN A 3 -33.21 -18.96 -20.84
C GLN A 3 -31.94 -19.62 -20.31
N GLU A 4 -30.91 -19.72 -21.13
CA GLU A 4 -29.57 -20.03 -20.70
C GLU A 4 -29.15 -18.96 -19.68
N LYS A 5 -29.04 -19.35 -18.43
CA LYS A 5 -28.34 -18.52 -17.42
C LYS A 5 -26.89 -18.52 -17.86
N GLY A 6 -26.45 -17.40 -18.43
CA GLY A 6 -25.03 -17.16 -18.74
C GLY A 6 -24.18 -17.51 -17.53
N SER A 7 -23.07 -18.19 -17.74
CA SER A 7 -22.09 -18.47 -16.70
C SER A 7 -21.74 -17.17 -15.99
N PRO A 8 -21.71 -17.13 -14.63
CA PRO A 8 -21.33 -15.92 -13.93
C PRO A 8 -19.94 -15.51 -14.40
N SER A 9 -19.81 -14.27 -14.87
CA SER A 9 -18.50 -13.72 -15.25
C SER A 9 -17.58 -13.80 -14.04
N LEU A 10 -16.33 -14.21 -14.26
CA LEU A 10 -15.32 -14.21 -13.20
C LEU A 10 -15.20 -12.81 -12.60
N LYS A 11 -15.18 -12.73 -11.26
CA LYS A 11 -14.89 -11.46 -10.60
C LYS A 11 -13.43 -11.06 -10.85
N LYS A 12 -13.21 -9.79 -11.10
CA LYS A 12 -11.93 -9.20 -11.45
C LYS A 12 -11.30 -8.53 -10.26
N ILE A 13 -10.06 -8.87 -9.94
CA ILE A 13 -9.34 -8.26 -8.84
C ILE A 13 -8.07 -7.58 -9.32
N ALA A 14 -7.90 -6.29 -8.99
CA ALA A 14 -6.65 -5.58 -9.19
C ALA A 14 -5.70 -5.86 -8.02
N ILE A 15 -4.44 -6.18 -8.32
CA ILE A 15 -3.39 -6.40 -7.33
C ILE A 15 -2.26 -5.42 -7.61
N ILE A 16 -1.94 -4.59 -6.61
CA ILE A 16 -0.91 -3.56 -6.72
C ILE A 16 0.43 -4.11 -6.22
N GLY A 17 1.39 -4.23 -7.15
CA GLY A 17 2.70 -4.87 -6.94
C GLY A 17 2.76 -6.27 -7.50
N ALA A 18 3.95 -6.68 -7.96
CA ALA A 18 4.20 -7.97 -8.63
C ALA A 18 5.39 -8.75 -8.05
N SER A 19 5.99 -8.26 -6.96
CA SER A 19 7.18 -8.88 -6.36
C SER A 19 6.87 -10.23 -5.72
N TYR A 20 7.91 -10.89 -5.24
CA TYR A 20 7.75 -12.15 -4.49
C TYR A 20 6.83 -12.00 -3.26
N LEU A 21 6.69 -10.79 -2.72
CA LEU A 21 5.77 -10.52 -1.60
C LEU A 21 4.31 -10.61 -2.03
N GLN A 22 3.95 -10.10 -3.22
CA GLN A 22 2.58 -10.12 -3.74
C GLN A 22 2.22 -11.43 -4.45
N ASN A 23 3.19 -12.21 -4.87
CA ASN A 23 2.94 -13.44 -5.61
C ASN A 23 2.03 -14.46 -4.89
N PRO A 24 2.17 -14.70 -3.57
CA PRO A 24 1.21 -15.56 -2.85
C PRO A 24 -0.23 -15.06 -2.91
N LEU A 25 -0.44 -13.75 -2.91
CA LEU A 25 -1.75 -13.13 -3.05
C LEU A 25 -2.33 -13.35 -4.45
N ILE A 26 -1.51 -13.20 -5.51
CA ILE A 26 -1.91 -13.47 -6.89
C ILE A 26 -2.36 -14.93 -7.05
N LEU A 27 -1.54 -15.87 -6.58
CA LEU A 27 -1.85 -17.30 -6.64
C LEU A 27 -3.13 -17.63 -5.87
N LYS A 28 -3.32 -17.04 -4.68
CA LYS A 28 -4.52 -17.27 -3.87
C LYS A 28 -5.78 -16.69 -4.52
N ALA A 29 -5.68 -15.53 -5.15
CA ALA A 29 -6.79 -14.94 -5.89
C ALA A 29 -7.23 -15.86 -7.05
N LYS A 30 -6.29 -16.42 -7.80
CA LYS A 30 -6.57 -17.39 -8.87
C LYS A 30 -7.20 -18.69 -8.35
N GLU A 31 -6.68 -19.22 -7.23
CA GLU A 31 -7.27 -20.41 -6.57
C GLU A 31 -8.74 -20.17 -6.17
N LEU A 32 -9.06 -18.93 -5.75
CA LEU A 32 -10.42 -18.53 -5.39
C LEU A 32 -11.31 -18.21 -6.60
N GLY A 33 -10.81 -18.34 -7.82
CA GLY A 33 -11.55 -18.12 -9.05
C GLY A 33 -11.69 -16.66 -9.47
N PHE A 34 -10.77 -15.77 -9.01
CA PHE A 34 -10.70 -14.41 -9.51
C PHE A 34 -9.84 -14.31 -10.77
N GLU A 35 -10.25 -13.45 -11.69
CA GLU A 35 -9.39 -12.97 -12.77
C GLU A 35 -8.45 -11.89 -12.21
N THR A 36 -7.13 -12.13 -12.30
CA THR A 36 -6.12 -11.28 -11.65
C THR A 36 -5.53 -10.26 -12.61
N HIS A 37 -5.62 -8.98 -12.25
CA HIS A 37 -5.08 -7.83 -12.97
C HIS A 37 -3.98 -7.19 -12.12
N VAL A 38 -2.72 -7.39 -12.48
CA VAL A 38 -1.56 -6.98 -11.66
C VAL A 38 -0.90 -5.74 -12.24
N PHE A 39 -0.60 -4.76 -11.38
CA PHE A 39 0.02 -3.49 -11.73
C PHE A 39 1.35 -3.34 -11.01
N ALA A 40 2.44 -3.16 -11.75
CA ALA A 40 3.76 -2.91 -11.19
C ALA A 40 4.71 -2.32 -12.24
N TRP A 41 5.83 -1.79 -11.79
CA TRP A 41 6.96 -1.53 -12.65
C TRP A 41 7.46 -2.85 -13.26
N GLN A 42 7.67 -2.88 -14.56
CA GLN A 42 8.18 -4.07 -15.26
C GLN A 42 9.68 -4.24 -14.99
N CYS A 43 10.03 -5.30 -14.29
CA CYS A 43 11.42 -5.63 -13.94
C CYS A 43 11.70 -7.14 -13.91
N GLY A 44 10.79 -7.97 -14.42
CA GLY A 44 10.92 -9.41 -14.46
C GLY A 44 10.50 -10.12 -13.17
N ASP A 45 9.75 -9.45 -12.31
CA ASP A 45 9.22 -10.01 -11.07
C ASP A 45 8.31 -11.23 -11.33
N VAL A 46 8.22 -12.12 -10.35
CA VAL A 46 7.46 -13.38 -10.47
C VAL A 46 5.97 -13.13 -10.75
N GLY A 47 5.38 -12.10 -10.16
CA GLY A 47 3.98 -11.74 -10.34
C GLY A 47 3.62 -11.35 -11.78
N GLU A 48 4.59 -10.86 -12.57
CA GLU A 48 4.39 -10.55 -13.98
C GLU A 48 3.99 -11.79 -14.80
N ARG A 49 4.50 -12.95 -14.40
CA ARG A 49 4.27 -14.23 -15.10
C ARG A 49 3.13 -15.06 -14.51
N THR A 50 2.78 -14.80 -13.23
CA THR A 50 1.73 -15.57 -12.55
C THR A 50 0.36 -14.92 -12.64
N ALA A 51 0.27 -13.63 -12.91
CA ALA A 51 -0.98 -12.91 -13.16
C ALA A 51 -1.68 -13.41 -14.45
N ASP A 52 -3.01 -13.29 -14.50
CA ASP A 52 -3.73 -13.48 -15.76
C ASP A 52 -3.47 -12.30 -16.70
N TYR A 53 -3.44 -11.08 -16.16
CA TYR A 53 -3.11 -9.86 -16.87
C TYR A 53 -2.11 -9.03 -16.09
N PHE A 54 -1.02 -8.64 -16.73
CA PHE A 54 -0.01 -7.76 -16.17
C PHE A 54 0.00 -6.41 -16.91
N TYR A 55 0.02 -5.32 -16.15
CA TYR A 55 0.09 -3.95 -16.67
C TYR A 55 1.36 -3.29 -16.16
N PRO A 56 2.29 -2.88 -17.06
CA PRO A 56 3.55 -2.24 -16.69
C PRO A 56 3.35 -0.77 -16.30
N ILE A 57 2.51 -0.54 -15.30
CA ILE A 57 2.21 0.78 -14.73
C ILE A 57 2.78 0.81 -13.31
N SER A 58 3.69 1.74 -13.06
CA SER A 58 4.33 1.87 -11.74
C SER A 58 3.30 2.12 -10.65
N ILE A 59 3.52 1.53 -9.48
CA ILE A 59 2.63 1.69 -8.32
C ILE A 59 2.53 3.14 -7.81
N VAL A 60 3.39 4.06 -8.26
CA VAL A 60 3.28 5.49 -7.93
C VAL A 60 2.37 6.26 -8.89
N GLU A 61 2.03 5.66 -10.03
CA GLU A 61 1.18 6.26 -11.08
C GLU A 61 -0.31 5.96 -10.82
N LYS A 62 -0.79 6.32 -9.64
CA LYS A 62 -2.13 5.98 -9.13
C LYS A 62 -3.27 6.35 -10.07
N ASP A 63 -3.14 7.47 -10.80
CA ASP A 63 -4.19 7.96 -11.71
C ASP A 63 -4.28 7.09 -12.98
N LEU A 64 -3.14 6.61 -13.50
CA LEU A 64 -3.11 5.66 -14.61
C LEU A 64 -3.65 4.30 -14.19
N ILE A 65 -3.31 3.83 -12.99
CA ILE A 65 -3.88 2.60 -12.42
C ILE A 65 -5.39 2.73 -12.28
N LEU A 66 -5.89 3.85 -11.72
CA LEU A 66 -7.32 4.09 -11.58
C LEU A 66 -8.04 4.07 -12.94
N ALA A 67 -7.47 4.77 -13.94
CA ALA A 67 -8.05 4.79 -15.29
C ALA A 67 -8.16 3.38 -15.87
N LYS A 68 -7.10 2.59 -15.76
CA LYS A 68 -7.10 1.20 -16.24
C LYS A 68 -8.05 0.31 -15.45
N CYS A 69 -8.13 0.44 -14.13
CA CYS A 69 -9.08 -0.29 -13.29
C CYS A 69 -10.54 0.00 -13.67
N LYS A 70 -10.87 1.26 -14.01
CA LYS A 70 -12.20 1.62 -14.52
C LYS A 70 -12.49 1.01 -15.89
N GLU A 71 -11.50 1.02 -16.80
CA GLU A 71 -11.61 0.40 -18.13
C GLU A 71 -11.88 -1.11 -18.03
N ILE A 72 -11.17 -1.80 -17.12
CA ILE A 72 -11.32 -3.24 -16.87
C ILE A 72 -12.66 -3.56 -16.20
N GLY A 73 -13.17 -2.65 -15.37
CA GLY A 73 -14.33 -2.87 -14.53
C GLY A 73 -14.04 -3.88 -13.40
N ILE A 74 -13.00 -3.59 -12.58
CA ILE A 74 -12.63 -4.46 -11.46
C ILE A 74 -13.71 -4.51 -10.37
N ASP A 75 -13.85 -5.64 -9.68
CA ASP A 75 -14.75 -5.84 -8.55
C ASP A 75 -14.07 -5.59 -7.19
N GLY A 76 -12.75 -5.55 -7.17
CA GLY A 76 -11.96 -5.33 -5.97
C GLY A 76 -10.52 -4.95 -6.28
N VAL A 77 -9.85 -4.35 -5.30
CA VAL A 77 -8.42 -4.00 -5.38
C VAL A 77 -7.74 -4.29 -4.06
N CYS A 78 -6.54 -4.85 -4.11
CA CYS A 78 -5.78 -5.18 -2.91
C CYS A 78 -4.27 -5.15 -3.14
N SER A 79 -3.52 -5.24 -2.06
CA SER A 79 -2.07 -5.49 -2.05
C SER A 79 -1.66 -6.10 -0.71
N ILE A 80 -0.41 -6.54 -0.61
CA ILE A 80 0.23 -7.03 0.60
C ILE A 80 1.70 -6.61 0.63
N GLY A 81 2.24 -6.35 1.83
CA GLY A 81 3.67 -6.13 2.04
C GLY A 81 4.24 -4.83 1.48
N SER A 82 3.42 -3.81 1.20
CA SER A 82 3.87 -2.53 0.69
C SER A 82 2.98 -1.38 1.14
N ASP A 83 3.54 -0.45 1.91
CA ASP A 83 2.84 0.77 2.36
C ASP A 83 2.45 1.65 1.17
N LEU A 84 3.36 1.81 0.18
CA LEU A 84 3.07 2.58 -1.04
C LEU A 84 1.92 1.99 -1.84
N ALA A 85 1.89 0.66 -2.01
CA ALA A 85 0.80 0.00 -2.71
C ALA A 85 -0.54 0.18 -1.96
N ASN A 86 -0.52 0.19 -0.63
CA ASN A 86 -1.73 0.37 0.17
C ASN A 86 -2.38 1.75 -0.03
N ILE A 87 -1.58 2.79 -0.24
CA ILE A 87 -2.06 4.13 -0.60
C ILE A 87 -2.82 4.08 -1.94
N VAL A 88 -2.29 3.36 -2.93
CA VAL A 88 -2.94 3.21 -4.23
C VAL A 88 -4.21 2.37 -4.13
N VAL A 89 -4.19 1.29 -3.35
CA VAL A 89 -5.38 0.46 -3.08
C VAL A 89 -6.51 1.32 -2.54
N SER A 90 -6.28 2.11 -1.48
CA SER A 90 -7.33 2.92 -0.89
C SER A 90 -7.80 4.03 -1.83
N TYR A 91 -6.92 4.62 -2.62
CA TYR A 91 -7.26 5.62 -3.62
C TYR A 91 -8.16 5.06 -4.73
N VAL A 92 -7.78 3.94 -5.32
CA VAL A 92 -8.55 3.28 -6.40
C VAL A 92 -9.90 2.80 -5.86
N ALA A 93 -9.90 2.11 -4.72
CA ALA A 93 -11.12 1.59 -4.12
C ALA A 93 -12.12 2.70 -3.79
N THR A 94 -11.68 3.78 -3.12
CA THR A 94 -12.54 4.93 -2.81
C THR A 94 -13.09 5.57 -4.08
N SER A 95 -12.25 5.75 -5.11
CA SER A 95 -12.66 6.38 -6.38
C SER A 95 -13.65 5.55 -7.20
N MET A 96 -13.72 4.24 -6.96
CA MET A 96 -14.61 3.30 -7.64
C MET A 96 -15.77 2.80 -6.76
N GLY A 97 -15.88 3.28 -5.52
CA GLY A 97 -16.90 2.82 -4.58
C GLY A 97 -16.72 1.37 -4.11
N LEU A 98 -15.50 0.85 -4.14
CA LEU A 98 -15.15 -0.51 -3.72
C LEU A 98 -14.80 -0.55 -2.22
N VAL A 99 -14.87 -1.75 -1.63
CA VAL A 99 -14.53 -1.97 -0.22
C VAL A 99 -13.03 -1.77 0.00
N SER A 100 -12.66 -0.92 0.96
CA SER A 100 -11.29 -0.65 1.38
C SER A 100 -11.27 0.07 2.72
N ASN A 101 -10.08 0.23 3.30
CA ASN A 101 -9.84 1.23 4.34
C ASN A 101 -10.05 2.63 3.78
N THR A 102 -10.44 3.56 4.63
CA THR A 102 -10.53 4.97 4.24
C THR A 102 -9.13 5.52 3.92
N ILE A 103 -9.08 6.58 3.09
CA ILE A 103 -7.83 7.27 2.78
C ILE A 103 -7.15 7.76 4.08
N GLU A 104 -7.93 8.26 5.04
CA GLU A 104 -7.41 8.71 6.33
C GLU A 104 -6.83 7.55 7.16
N ALA A 105 -7.53 6.42 7.27
CA ALA A 105 -7.01 5.24 7.96
C ALA A 105 -5.70 4.74 7.31
N THR A 106 -5.64 4.77 5.98
CA THR A 106 -4.42 4.42 5.23
C THR A 106 -3.29 5.41 5.54
N ARG A 107 -3.55 6.71 5.56
CA ARG A 107 -2.58 7.74 5.93
C ARG A 107 -2.03 7.51 7.34
N LEU A 108 -2.91 7.32 8.31
CA LEU A 108 -2.53 7.06 9.71
C LEU A 108 -1.70 5.78 9.89
N SER A 109 -1.86 4.79 9.01
CA SER A 109 -1.10 3.53 9.07
C SER A 109 0.22 3.56 8.30
N THR A 110 0.41 4.49 7.38
CA THR A 110 1.60 4.55 6.51
C THR A 110 2.53 5.72 6.81
N ASP A 111 1.98 6.87 7.23
CA ASP A 111 2.76 8.03 7.68
C ASP A 111 3.08 7.90 9.17
N LYS A 112 4.37 7.75 9.50
CA LYS A 112 4.83 7.52 10.88
C LYS A 112 4.59 8.69 11.81
N HIS A 113 4.56 9.92 11.30
CA HIS A 113 4.26 11.10 12.11
C HIS A 113 2.78 11.14 12.43
N ALA A 114 1.92 11.05 11.42
CA ALA A 114 0.48 11.02 11.61
C ALA A 114 0.02 9.88 12.53
N MET A 115 0.67 8.71 12.42
CA MET A 115 0.46 7.59 13.34
C MET A 115 0.79 7.96 14.79
N ARG A 116 1.92 8.63 15.04
CA ARG A 116 2.33 9.04 16.40
C ARG A 116 1.38 10.08 16.98
N GLU A 117 0.98 11.07 16.19
CA GLU A 117 -0.03 12.04 16.61
C GLU A 117 -1.37 11.38 16.94
N ALA A 118 -1.78 10.37 16.17
CA ALA A 118 -2.99 9.62 16.45
C ALA A 118 -2.89 8.84 17.78
N PHE A 119 -1.77 8.19 18.06
CA PHE A 119 -1.53 7.51 19.32
C PHE A 119 -1.58 8.48 20.51
N GLU A 120 -0.92 9.63 20.40
CA GLU A 120 -0.94 10.65 21.45
C GLU A 120 -2.36 11.16 21.72
N ARG A 121 -3.12 11.49 20.68
CA ARG A 121 -4.52 11.97 20.81
C ARG A 121 -5.45 10.93 21.46
N ASN A 122 -5.19 9.64 21.26
CA ASN A 122 -5.99 8.56 21.82
C ASN A 122 -5.47 8.03 23.18
N GLY A 123 -4.36 8.58 23.67
CA GLY A 123 -3.74 8.12 24.92
C GLY A 123 -3.05 6.76 24.83
N ASP A 124 -2.73 6.32 23.60
CA ASP A 124 -2.02 5.06 23.39
C ASP A 124 -0.53 5.20 23.77
N PRO A 125 0.07 4.17 24.41
CA PRO A 125 1.49 4.18 24.74
C PRO A 125 2.35 4.35 23.49
N SER A 126 3.14 5.41 23.44
CA SER A 126 3.97 5.75 22.28
C SER A 126 5.24 6.47 22.73
N PRO A 127 6.41 6.15 22.15
CA PRO A 127 7.61 6.95 22.36
C PRO A 127 7.41 8.39 21.87
N LYS A 128 8.03 9.34 22.55
CA LYS A 128 8.09 10.70 22.05
C LYS A 128 8.68 10.75 20.65
N SER A 129 8.10 11.56 19.79
CA SER A 129 8.56 11.71 18.41
C SER A 129 8.47 13.17 17.95
N ARG A 130 9.34 13.55 17.02
CA ARG A 130 9.31 14.84 16.33
C ARG A 130 9.60 14.64 14.86
N VAL A 131 8.96 15.41 14.01
CA VAL A 131 9.40 15.61 12.64
C VAL A 131 10.54 16.60 12.67
N VAL A 132 11.61 16.26 11.97
CA VAL A 132 12.81 17.09 11.92
C VAL A 132 13.22 17.28 10.46
N ASP A 133 13.83 18.38 10.16
CA ASP A 133 14.48 18.70 8.90
C ASP A 133 16.01 18.79 9.06
N LYS A 134 16.68 19.23 8.02
CA LYS A 134 18.14 19.37 8.01
C LYS A 134 18.68 20.49 8.94
N GLU A 135 17.80 21.37 9.42
CA GLU A 135 18.17 22.51 10.29
C GLU A 135 17.92 22.18 11.78
N PHE A 136 17.35 21.01 12.06
CA PHE A 136 17.03 20.59 13.43
C PHE A 136 18.30 20.44 14.28
N THR A 137 18.24 21.02 15.48
CA THR A 137 19.28 20.88 16.51
C THR A 137 18.71 20.12 17.71
N LEU A 138 19.37 19.04 18.10
CA LEU A 138 18.89 18.16 19.16
C LEU A 138 18.83 18.83 20.53
N SER A 139 19.72 19.80 20.80
CA SER A 139 19.74 20.61 22.04
C SER A 139 18.41 21.28 22.34
N ASP A 140 17.60 21.58 21.32
CA ASP A 140 16.35 22.32 21.44
C ASP A 140 15.14 21.36 21.61
N SER A 141 15.42 20.09 21.84
CA SER A 141 14.38 19.06 21.95
C SER A 141 14.31 18.46 23.35
N ASP A 142 13.14 17.85 23.64
CA ASP A 142 12.92 17.04 24.85
C ASP A 142 13.25 15.54 24.64
N LEU A 143 13.90 15.23 23.51
CA LEU A 143 14.32 13.87 23.18
C LEU A 143 15.56 13.48 23.98
N ARG A 144 15.63 12.23 24.42
CA ARG A 144 16.74 11.66 25.18
C ARG A 144 17.33 10.47 24.45
N PHE A 145 18.66 10.34 24.50
CA PHE A 145 19.34 9.17 23.95
C PHE A 145 19.00 7.86 24.70
N PRO A 146 18.99 6.73 24.02
CA PRO A 146 19.18 6.59 22.57
C PRO A 146 17.95 7.03 21.75
N ILE A 147 18.17 7.62 20.60
CA ILE A 147 17.11 8.02 19.66
C ILE A 147 17.19 7.24 18.33
N ILE A 148 16.04 7.09 17.69
CA ILE A 148 15.94 6.50 16.36
C ILE A 148 15.54 7.59 15.36
N VAL A 149 16.39 7.83 14.38
CA VAL A 149 16.10 8.70 13.23
C VAL A 149 15.66 7.83 12.07
N LYS A 150 14.56 8.18 11.42
CA LYS A 150 14.01 7.41 10.29
C LYS A 150 13.20 8.30 9.35
N PRO A 151 13.13 7.99 8.04
CA PRO A 151 12.21 8.65 7.12
C PRO A 151 10.75 8.48 7.57
N ALA A 152 9.94 9.52 7.40
CA ALA A 152 8.53 9.49 7.77
C ALA A 152 7.71 8.54 6.86
N ASP A 153 8.08 8.49 5.58
CA ASP A 153 7.34 7.90 4.47
C ASP A 153 7.91 6.57 3.94
N ARG A 154 8.96 6.01 4.57
CA ARG A 154 9.60 4.77 4.09
C ARG A 154 9.35 3.59 5.02
N SER A 155 9.22 2.39 4.42
CA SER A 155 9.08 1.10 5.09
C SER A 155 10.31 0.20 4.88
N GLY A 156 10.29 -1.01 5.47
CA GLY A 156 11.33 -2.00 5.29
C GLY A 156 12.67 -1.64 5.92
N SER A 157 12.66 -0.92 7.03
CA SER A 157 13.87 -0.49 7.79
C SER A 157 14.89 0.32 6.99
N ARG A 158 14.49 0.92 5.86
CA ARG A 158 15.38 1.72 5.02
C ARG A 158 15.60 3.11 5.61
N GLY A 159 16.87 3.48 5.76
CA GLY A 159 17.26 4.80 6.28
C GLY A 159 16.99 4.97 7.79
N ILE A 160 16.95 3.89 8.55
CA ILE A 160 16.85 3.94 10.01
C ILE A 160 18.26 4.02 10.60
N THR A 161 18.47 4.98 11.50
CA THR A 161 19.72 5.13 12.24
C THR A 161 19.42 5.25 13.73
N LYS A 162 20.13 4.48 14.55
CA LYS A 162 20.16 4.65 16.01
C LYS A 162 21.31 5.58 16.38
N LEU A 163 21.03 6.55 17.20
CA LEU A 163 22.03 7.44 17.79
C LEU A 163 22.04 7.22 19.30
N ASP A 164 23.20 6.92 19.85
CA ASP A 164 23.40 6.66 21.30
C ASP A 164 23.91 7.89 22.05
N THR A 165 24.54 8.82 21.35
CA THR A 165 25.07 10.12 21.85
C THR A 165 24.93 11.19 20.78
N VAL A 166 25.20 12.44 21.15
CA VAL A 166 25.33 13.59 20.21
C VAL A 166 26.52 13.36 19.30
#